data_a0ab20dfdbb91719e6dc6f719fddd7e7
#
_entry.id   a0ab20dfdbb91719e6dc6f719fddd7e7
#
_cell.length_a   1.000
_cell.length_b   1.000
_cell.length_c   1.000
_cell.angle_alpha   90.00
_cell.angle_beta   90.00
_cell.angle_gamma   90.00
#
_symmetry.space_group_name_H-M   'P 1'
#
loop_
_entity.id
_entity.type
_entity.pdbx_description
1 polymer ?
#
loop_
_entity_poly.entity_id
_entity_poly.type
_entity_poly.pdbx_seq_one_letter_code
_entity_poly.pdbx_strand_id
1 'polypeptide(L)'
;MRNRSAVLLSSLLLLFVATRPVPATSQAATASQSARIWEGRNAEFEAYIRDTPIDHFEEVPIGVTHPKRGYFAPGGLVRSVAWKVLPPGRPAGYWESYKSEIAAYELDKLLDMGMVPVSVEKKWKGDTAAAILWLSPIHPWKEMEPKPKPAKWVRQVSRMKMFDDFICNKDRNAGNLLVDDDWNLYLIDHSRAFITDKDMAVKMQTVDREFWERIQALDEEKLTAALSKWVDKPNIRAMIARRERMKVEIDKLVAANGEASVFVR
;
A
#
# COMPACT_ATOMS: atom_id res chain seq x y z
N MET A 1 -84.25 -33.56 -57.04
CA MET A 1 -83.30 -32.47 -57.28
C MET A 1 -82.40 -32.34 -56.05
N ARG A 2 -81.16 -32.68 -56.12
CA ARG A 2 -80.30 -32.94 -55.02
C ARG A 2 -79.44 -31.70 -54.69
N ASN A 3 -79.61 -31.13 -53.51
CA ASN A 3 -78.69 -30.13 -52.95
C ASN A 3 -77.52 -30.83 -52.34
N ARG A 4 -76.27 -30.43 -52.71
CA ARG A 4 -75.01 -30.82 -52.06
C ARG A 4 -74.48 -29.58 -51.42
N SER A 5 -74.49 -29.57 -50.09
CA SER A 5 -73.86 -28.57 -49.28
C SER A 5 -72.39 -28.97 -49.14
N ALA A 6 -71.46 -28.07 -49.52
CA ALA A 6 -70.01 -28.20 -49.31
C ALA A 6 -69.65 -27.67 -47.95
N VAL A 7 -69.02 -28.48 -47.14
CA VAL A 7 -68.48 -28.10 -45.84
C VAL A 7 -67.03 -27.66 -46.07
N LEU A 8 -66.72 -26.41 -45.80
CA LEU A 8 -65.34 -25.84 -45.74
C LEU A 8 -64.74 -26.12 -44.39
N LEU A 9 -63.71 -27.00 -44.32
CA LEU A 9 -62.86 -27.14 -43.17
C LEU A 9 -61.82 -26.05 -43.20
N SER A 10 -61.90 -25.08 -42.26
CA SER A 10 -60.83 -24.12 -41.98
C SER A 10 -59.76 -24.74 -41.02
N SER A 11 -58.62 -25.05 -41.57
CA SER A 11 -57.46 -25.51 -40.76
C SER A 11 -56.78 -24.30 -40.12
N LEU A 12 -56.93 -24.16 -38.80
CA LEU A 12 -56.27 -23.16 -38.00
C LEU A 12 -54.80 -23.64 -37.69
N LEU A 13 -53.81 -23.03 -38.36
CA LEU A 13 -52.41 -23.30 -38.15
C LEU A 13 -51.95 -22.50 -36.92
N LEU A 14 -51.78 -23.16 -35.77
CA LEU A 14 -51.18 -22.58 -34.57
C LEU A 14 -49.64 -22.51 -34.75
N LEU A 15 -49.12 -21.30 -34.99
CA LEU A 15 -47.70 -21.02 -34.92
C LEU A 15 -47.23 -21.02 -33.43
N PHE A 16 -46.56 -22.07 -33.01
CA PHE A 16 -45.82 -22.08 -31.76
C PHE A 16 -44.53 -21.25 -31.94
N VAL A 17 -44.52 -20.01 -31.46
CA VAL A 17 -43.28 -19.24 -31.31
C VAL A 17 -42.56 -19.76 -30.09
N ALA A 18 -41.55 -20.59 -30.31
CA ALA A 18 -40.62 -21.04 -29.26
C ALA A 18 -39.75 -19.86 -28.85
N THR A 19 -40.07 -19.19 -27.78
CA THR A 19 -39.19 -18.22 -27.13
C THR A 19 -38.03 -18.98 -26.51
N ARG A 20 -36.86 -18.89 -27.13
CA ARG A 20 -35.59 -19.38 -26.52
C ARG A 20 -35.31 -18.53 -25.28
N PRO A 21 -35.00 -19.12 -24.10
CA PRO A 21 -34.57 -18.37 -22.96
C PRO A 21 -33.22 -17.75 -23.30
N VAL A 22 -33.10 -16.44 -23.18
CA VAL A 22 -31.84 -15.70 -23.22
C VAL A 22 -31.05 -16.17 -21.99
N PRO A 23 -29.81 -16.69 -22.17
CA PRO A 23 -29.01 -17.03 -21.01
C PRO A 23 -28.79 -15.75 -20.18
N ALA A 24 -29.23 -15.77 -18.93
CA ALA A 24 -28.88 -14.75 -17.97
C ALA A 24 -27.35 -14.75 -17.86
N THR A 25 -26.71 -13.74 -18.43
CA THR A 25 -25.31 -13.45 -18.17
C THR A 25 -25.22 -13.14 -16.68
N SER A 26 -24.80 -14.13 -15.90
CA SER A 26 -24.34 -13.94 -14.54
C SER A 26 -23.19 -12.92 -14.65
N GLN A 27 -23.47 -11.66 -14.30
CA GLN A 27 -22.44 -10.75 -13.90
C GLN A 27 -21.85 -11.37 -12.63
N ALA A 28 -20.78 -12.16 -12.80
CA ALA A 28 -19.88 -12.46 -11.70
C ALA A 28 -19.46 -11.09 -11.16
N ALA A 29 -19.94 -10.78 -9.95
CA ALA A 29 -19.43 -9.67 -9.20
C ALA A 29 -17.91 -9.89 -9.19
N THR A 30 -17.18 -9.02 -9.88
CA THR A 30 -15.73 -8.98 -9.82
C THR A 30 -15.40 -8.79 -8.34
N ALA A 31 -14.93 -9.86 -7.70
CA ALA A 31 -14.45 -9.79 -6.33
C ALA A 31 -13.47 -8.61 -6.32
N SER A 32 -13.69 -7.66 -5.43
CA SER A 32 -12.80 -6.52 -5.22
C SER A 32 -11.40 -7.11 -5.03
N GLN A 33 -10.50 -6.82 -5.94
CA GLN A 33 -9.15 -7.36 -5.89
C GLN A 33 -8.33 -6.42 -5.04
N SER A 34 -7.97 -6.86 -3.83
CA SER A 34 -7.08 -6.10 -2.95
C SER A 34 -5.83 -5.67 -3.71
N ALA A 35 -5.43 -4.43 -3.55
CA ALA A 35 -4.17 -3.95 -4.12
C ALA A 35 -2.93 -4.57 -3.46
N ARG A 36 -3.11 -5.30 -2.34
CA ARG A 36 -2.08 -5.99 -1.55
C ARG A 36 -1.69 -7.35 -2.16
N ILE A 37 -1.43 -7.36 -3.45
CA ILE A 37 -1.18 -8.59 -4.26
C ILE A 37 0.12 -9.33 -3.90
N TRP A 38 1.00 -8.71 -3.12
CA TRP A 38 2.31 -9.29 -2.71
C TRP A 38 2.25 -9.98 -1.36
N GLU A 39 1.15 -9.92 -0.63
CA GLU A 39 1.02 -10.52 0.69
C GLU A 39 1.27 -12.04 0.63
N GLY A 40 2.19 -12.54 1.48
CA GLY A 40 2.65 -13.93 1.44
C GLY A 40 3.56 -14.29 0.25
N ARG A 41 3.84 -13.34 -0.66
CA ARG A 41 4.62 -13.55 -1.89
C ARG A 41 5.75 -12.52 -2.06
N ASN A 42 6.19 -11.88 -0.99
CA ASN A 42 7.16 -10.79 -1.02
C ASN A 42 8.41 -11.14 -1.84
N ALA A 43 9.03 -12.29 -1.58
CA ALA A 43 10.25 -12.71 -2.27
C ALA A 43 10.07 -12.84 -3.80
N GLU A 44 8.91 -13.29 -4.25
CA GLU A 44 8.57 -13.43 -5.66
C GLU A 44 8.48 -12.05 -6.35
N PHE A 45 7.77 -11.11 -5.71
CA PHE A 45 7.64 -9.74 -6.21
C PHE A 45 8.96 -8.98 -6.19
N GLU A 46 9.76 -9.13 -5.12
CA GLU A 46 11.09 -8.55 -5.02
C GLU A 46 12.02 -9.03 -6.13
N ALA A 47 12.08 -10.35 -6.35
CA ALA A 47 12.89 -10.94 -7.41
C ALA A 47 12.44 -10.45 -8.79
N TYR A 48 11.13 -10.48 -9.05
CA TYR A 48 10.58 -10.02 -10.32
C TYR A 48 10.94 -8.56 -10.60
N ILE A 49 10.70 -7.66 -9.64
CA ILE A 49 10.98 -6.23 -9.82
C ILE A 49 12.48 -5.99 -9.99
N ARG A 50 13.32 -6.70 -9.22
CA ARG A 50 14.79 -6.55 -9.30
C ARG A 50 15.36 -7.01 -10.63
N ASP A 51 14.93 -8.18 -11.12
CA ASP A 51 15.62 -8.90 -12.17
C ASP A 51 15.01 -8.67 -13.56
N THR A 52 13.70 -8.34 -13.65
CA THR A 52 13.03 -8.11 -14.94
C THR A 52 13.44 -6.76 -15.54
N PRO A 53 13.88 -6.70 -16.80
CA PRO A 53 14.19 -5.43 -17.46
C PRO A 53 12.97 -4.50 -17.53
N ILE A 54 13.19 -3.19 -17.33
CA ILE A 54 12.18 -2.16 -17.62
C ILE A 54 12.13 -1.96 -19.14
N ASP A 55 10.94 -2.00 -19.71
CA ASP A 55 10.68 -1.80 -21.13
C ASP A 55 10.76 -0.31 -21.49
N HIS A 56 9.95 0.52 -20.83
CA HIS A 56 9.92 1.97 -21.02
C HIS A 56 9.52 2.71 -19.76
N PHE A 57 9.66 4.04 -19.81
CA PHE A 57 9.23 4.94 -18.75
C PHE A 57 8.20 5.94 -19.25
N GLU A 58 7.27 6.29 -18.35
CA GLU A 58 6.37 7.43 -18.51
C GLU A 58 6.60 8.43 -17.36
N GLU A 59 6.45 9.71 -17.65
CA GLU A 59 6.48 10.74 -16.61
C GLU A 59 5.21 10.66 -15.75
N VAL A 60 5.37 10.83 -14.44
CA VAL A 60 4.22 10.95 -13.53
C VAL A 60 3.95 12.43 -13.32
N PRO A 61 2.79 12.95 -13.75
CA PRO A 61 2.51 14.39 -13.72
C PRO A 61 2.31 14.95 -12.31
N ILE A 62 2.38 14.10 -11.27
CA ILE A 62 2.14 14.46 -9.87
C ILE A 62 3.36 14.07 -9.04
N GLY A 63 3.80 14.98 -8.17
CA GLY A 63 4.89 14.76 -7.22
C GLY A 63 6.06 15.74 -7.40
N VAL A 64 6.55 16.28 -6.27
CA VAL A 64 7.66 17.27 -6.24
C VAL A 64 8.98 16.65 -6.70
N THR A 65 9.17 15.36 -6.53
CA THR A 65 10.40 14.64 -6.88
C THR A 65 10.42 14.10 -8.30
N HIS A 66 9.42 14.46 -9.14
CA HIS A 66 9.28 14.04 -10.53
C HIS A 66 9.54 12.52 -10.72
N PRO A 67 8.82 11.65 -10.00
CA PRO A 67 8.99 10.21 -10.15
C PRO A 67 8.58 9.79 -11.56
N LYS A 68 9.27 8.79 -12.10
CA LYS A 68 8.88 8.15 -13.37
C LYS A 68 8.12 6.86 -13.05
N ARG A 69 7.26 6.45 -13.96
CA ARG A 69 6.65 5.13 -13.92
C ARG A 69 7.36 4.23 -14.91
N GLY A 70 8.06 3.20 -14.43
CA GLY A 70 8.72 2.19 -15.24
C GLY A 70 7.76 1.03 -15.53
N TYR A 71 7.61 0.65 -16.78
CA TYR A 71 6.76 -0.46 -17.20
C TYR A 71 7.60 -1.68 -17.53
N PHE A 72 7.08 -2.85 -17.20
CA PHE A 72 7.59 -4.14 -17.63
C PHE A 72 6.84 -4.62 -18.87
N ALA A 73 7.41 -5.59 -19.58
CA ALA A 73 6.74 -6.22 -20.71
C ALA A 73 5.37 -6.81 -20.28
N PRO A 74 4.34 -6.76 -21.14
CA PRO A 74 3.01 -7.27 -20.83
C PRO A 74 3.01 -8.77 -20.46
N GLY A 75 2.08 -9.17 -19.57
CA GLY A 75 1.87 -10.56 -19.17
C GLY A 75 2.76 -11.04 -18.00
N GLY A 76 3.62 -10.19 -17.47
CA GLY A 76 4.43 -10.51 -16.29
C GLY A 76 3.69 -10.35 -14.97
N LEU A 77 4.37 -10.70 -13.86
CA LEU A 77 3.84 -10.64 -12.50
C LEU A 77 3.51 -9.20 -12.06
N VAL A 78 4.36 -8.25 -12.43
CA VAL A 78 4.21 -6.81 -12.10
C VAL A 78 4.14 -6.02 -13.40
N ARG A 79 3.13 -5.14 -13.49
CA ARG A 79 2.96 -4.29 -14.67
C ARG A 79 3.94 -3.11 -14.68
N SER A 80 4.10 -2.48 -13.53
CA SER A 80 4.91 -1.24 -13.45
C SER A 80 5.36 -0.94 -12.03
N VAL A 81 6.33 -0.04 -11.92
CA VAL A 81 6.91 0.45 -10.67
C VAL A 81 7.01 1.99 -10.70
N ALA A 82 6.92 2.62 -9.53
CA ALA A 82 7.42 3.98 -9.36
C ALA A 82 8.95 3.92 -9.30
N TRP A 83 9.60 4.77 -10.08
CA TRP A 83 11.06 4.84 -10.20
C TRP A 83 11.56 6.12 -9.54
N LYS A 84 12.23 5.99 -8.39
CA LYS A 84 12.75 7.13 -7.61
C LYS A 84 14.27 7.12 -7.60
N VAL A 85 14.87 8.06 -8.33
CA VAL A 85 16.32 8.32 -8.32
C VAL A 85 16.57 9.49 -7.35
N LEU A 86 16.83 9.17 -6.10
CA LEU A 86 17.12 10.14 -5.03
C LEU A 86 18.41 9.72 -4.32
N PRO A 87 19.59 10.11 -4.83
CA PRO A 87 20.85 9.83 -4.15
C PRO A 87 20.81 10.36 -2.71
N PRO A 88 21.35 9.60 -1.73
CA PRO A 88 21.38 10.03 -0.34
C PRO A 88 22.05 11.41 -0.19
N GLY A 89 21.35 12.37 0.42
CA GLY A 89 21.88 13.73 0.55
C GLY A 89 20.90 14.74 1.09
N ARG A 90 21.24 16.01 0.97
CA ARG A 90 20.42 17.16 1.40
C ARG A 90 20.30 18.21 0.29
N PRO A 91 19.76 17.87 -0.91
CA PRO A 91 19.73 18.79 -2.05
C PRO A 91 18.92 20.06 -1.78
N ALA A 92 17.85 19.96 -0.96
CA ALA A 92 17.00 21.08 -0.57
C ALA A 92 17.09 21.42 0.94
N GLY A 93 18.23 21.10 1.58
CA GLY A 93 18.46 21.38 3.00
C GLY A 93 17.94 20.31 3.96
N TYR A 94 17.06 19.43 3.55
CA TYR A 94 16.59 18.26 4.31
C TYR A 94 17.07 16.96 3.69
N TRP A 95 17.13 15.91 4.53
CA TRP A 95 17.57 14.60 4.09
C TRP A 95 16.60 13.97 3.11
N GLU A 96 17.12 13.42 2.01
CA GLU A 96 16.39 12.60 1.06
C GLU A 96 17.22 11.40 0.61
N SER A 97 16.59 10.24 0.45
CA SER A 97 17.27 9.04 -0.03
C SER A 97 16.29 8.02 -0.62
N TYR A 98 16.62 7.46 -1.79
CA TYR A 98 15.91 6.30 -2.32
C TYR A 98 16.04 5.08 -1.39
N LYS A 99 17.13 4.99 -0.62
CA LYS A 99 17.36 3.92 0.36
C LYS A 99 16.32 3.92 1.47
N SER A 100 15.81 5.10 1.83
CA SER A 100 14.76 5.21 2.86
C SER A 100 13.44 4.57 2.41
N GLU A 101 13.13 4.58 1.12
CA GLU A 101 11.95 3.87 0.57
C GLU A 101 12.09 2.36 0.74
N ILE A 102 13.29 1.82 0.46
CA ILE A 102 13.55 0.39 0.60
C ILE A 102 13.60 0.00 2.08
N ALA A 103 14.23 0.80 2.92
CA ALA A 103 14.27 0.59 4.37
C ALA A 103 12.87 0.56 4.99
N ALA A 104 11.95 1.42 4.53
CA ALA A 104 10.57 1.42 5.00
C ALA A 104 9.86 0.10 4.66
N TYR A 105 10.05 -0.42 3.46
CA TYR A 105 9.50 -1.72 3.07
C TYR A 105 10.14 -2.88 3.85
N GLU A 106 11.45 -2.89 4.04
CA GLU A 106 12.14 -3.93 4.83
C GLU A 106 11.65 -3.94 6.29
N LEU A 107 11.45 -2.77 6.88
CA LEU A 107 10.89 -2.64 8.22
C LEU A 107 9.42 -3.04 8.28
N ASP A 108 8.64 -2.72 7.26
CA ASP A 108 7.23 -3.15 7.12
C ASP A 108 7.12 -4.68 7.14
N LYS A 109 7.98 -5.38 6.41
CA LYS A 109 8.08 -6.86 6.45
C LYS A 109 8.44 -7.37 7.84
N LEU A 110 9.43 -6.76 8.48
CA LEU A 110 9.89 -7.17 9.82
C LEU A 110 8.79 -6.99 10.87
N LEU A 111 7.96 -5.97 10.72
CA LEU A 111 6.82 -5.67 11.59
C LEU A 111 5.52 -6.37 11.17
N ASP A 112 5.51 -7.10 10.06
CA ASP A 112 4.32 -7.73 9.48
C ASP A 112 3.14 -6.74 9.41
N MET A 113 3.39 -5.55 8.87
CA MET A 113 2.40 -4.48 8.79
C MET A 113 1.60 -4.51 7.48
N GLY A 114 2.26 -4.79 6.36
CA GLY A 114 1.68 -4.94 5.03
C GLY A 114 1.10 -3.64 4.46
N MET A 115 1.66 -2.48 4.83
CA MET A 115 1.17 -1.17 4.39
C MET A 115 2.14 -0.45 3.45
N VAL A 116 3.40 -0.87 3.37
CA VAL A 116 4.40 -0.29 2.47
C VAL A 116 4.53 -1.19 1.24
N PRO A 117 4.36 -0.67 0.02
CA PRO A 117 4.51 -1.46 -1.21
C PRO A 117 5.91 -2.03 -1.37
N VAL A 118 6.03 -3.19 -2.01
CA VAL A 118 7.32 -3.82 -2.33
C VAL A 118 8.25 -2.81 -2.97
N SER A 119 9.44 -2.64 -2.39
CA SER A 119 10.44 -1.66 -2.83
C SER A 119 11.81 -2.33 -2.87
N VAL A 120 12.47 -2.30 -4.02
CA VAL A 120 13.79 -2.88 -4.20
C VAL A 120 14.77 -1.91 -4.85
N GLU A 121 16.06 -2.08 -4.58
CA GLU A 121 17.09 -1.38 -5.35
C GLU A 121 17.17 -1.97 -6.75
N LYS A 122 17.11 -1.11 -7.75
CA LYS A 122 17.26 -1.49 -9.15
C LYS A 122 18.16 -0.53 -9.89
N LYS A 123 18.98 -1.08 -10.80
CA LYS A 123 19.86 -0.30 -11.70
C LYS A 123 19.30 -0.32 -13.10
N TRP A 124 19.34 0.83 -13.77
CA TRP A 124 18.95 0.96 -15.17
C TRP A 124 19.72 2.12 -15.84
N LYS A 125 20.41 1.82 -16.94
CA LYS A 125 21.18 2.80 -17.75
C LYS A 125 22.09 3.72 -16.93
N GLY A 126 22.72 3.20 -15.87
CA GLY A 126 23.64 3.95 -15.02
C GLY A 126 23.01 4.54 -13.75
N ASP A 127 21.69 4.71 -13.71
CA ASP A 127 20.98 5.16 -12.53
C ASP A 127 20.77 4.02 -11.53
N THR A 128 20.80 4.35 -10.24
CA THR A 128 20.37 3.47 -9.15
C THR A 128 19.19 4.12 -8.45
N ALA A 129 18.10 3.37 -8.28
CA ALA A 129 16.83 3.89 -7.78
C ALA A 129 16.12 2.89 -6.85
N ALA A 130 15.16 3.38 -6.09
CA ALA A 130 14.09 2.54 -5.57
C ALA A 130 13.07 2.28 -6.68
N ALA A 131 12.85 1.00 -6.98
CA ALA A 131 11.75 0.53 -7.81
C ALA A 131 10.64 0.04 -6.88
N ILE A 132 9.56 0.81 -6.78
CA ILE A 132 8.45 0.61 -5.85
C ILE A 132 7.26 0.08 -6.62
N LEU A 133 6.66 -1.03 -6.18
CA LEU A 133 5.48 -1.63 -6.81
C LEU A 133 4.38 -0.57 -7.01
N TRP A 134 3.94 -0.40 -8.26
CA TRP A 134 2.82 0.48 -8.57
C TRP A 134 1.50 -0.22 -8.28
N LEU A 135 0.78 0.27 -7.28
CA LEU A 135 -0.48 -0.31 -6.83
C LEU A 135 -1.63 -0.02 -7.81
N SER A 136 -2.52 -0.99 -7.99
CA SER A 136 -3.75 -0.84 -8.77
C SER A 136 -4.71 -2.01 -8.48
N PRO A 137 -6.02 -1.76 -8.29
CA PRO A 137 -6.68 -0.46 -8.21
C PRO A 137 -6.36 0.28 -6.90
N ILE A 138 -6.27 1.60 -6.95
CA ILE A 138 -5.94 2.43 -5.80
C ILE A 138 -6.55 3.84 -5.92
N HIS A 139 -6.90 4.43 -4.79
CA HIS A 139 -7.45 5.78 -4.70
C HIS A 139 -6.56 6.66 -3.81
N PRO A 140 -6.30 7.92 -4.19
CA PRO A 140 -5.75 8.90 -3.27
C PRO A 140 -6.65 9.07 -2.05
N TRP A 141 -6.06 9.24 -0.86
CA TRP A 141 -6.84 9.44 0.37
C TRP A 141 -7.91 10.53 0.25
N LYS A 142 -7.61 11.63 -0.42
CA LYS A 142 -8.55 12.75 -0.61
C LYS A 142 -9.89 12.34 -1.26
N GLU A 143 -9.89 11.31 -2.09
CA GLU A 143 -11.10 10.79 -2.74
C GLU A 143 -11.91 9.88 -1.81
N MET A 144 -11.24 9.25 -0.86
CA MET A 144 -11.84 8.33 0.11
C MET A 144 -12.29 9.02 1.40
N GLU A 145 -11.69 10.15 1.74
CA GLU A 145 -11.93 10.86 3.01
C GLU A 145 -13.39 11.16 3.31
N PRO A 146 -14.23 11.60 2.34
CA PRO A 146 -15.65 11.87 2.57
C PRO A 146 -16.50 10.61 2.81
N LYS A 147 -16.01 9.42 2.46
CA LYS A 147 -16.75 8.17 2.55
C LYS A 147 -16.77 7.64 4.00
N PRO A 148 -17.83 6.91 4.41
CA PRO A 148 -17.87 6.24 5.71
C PRO A 148 -16.69 5.28 5.87
N LYS A 149 -16.01 5.37 7.03
CA LYS A 149 -14.80 4.60 7.31
C LYS A 149 -15.16 3.31 8.07
N PRO A 150 -14.64 2.14 7.64
CA PRO A 150 -14.84 0.89 8.36
C PRO A 150 -14.07 0.88 9.70
N ALA A 151 -14.45 0.00 10.61
CA ALA A 151 -13.82 -0.09 11.94
C ALA A 151 -12.30 -0.30 11.87
N LYS A 152 -11.82 -1.09 10.90
CA LYS A 152 -10.37 -1.33 10.69
C LYS A 152 -9.56 -0.07 10.37
N TRP A 153 -10.21 1.02 9.94
CA TRP A 153 -9.53 2.27 9.57
C TRP A 153 -8.74 2.87 10.74
N VAL A 154 -9.36 2.94 11.92
CA VAL A 154 -8.71 3.51 13.13
C VAL A 154 -7.42 2.76 13.45
N ARG A 155 -7.46 1.42 13.37
CA ARG A 155 -6.30 0.56 13.61
C ARG A 155 -5.17 0.83 12.61
N GLN A 156 -5.48 0.95 11.32
CA GLN A 156 -4.49 1.25 10.28
C GLN A 156 -3.87 2.64 10.44
N VAL A 157 -4.68 3.65 10.80
CA VAL A 157 -4.16 5.00 11.09
C VAL A 157 -3.27 5.01 12.33
N SER A 158 -3.59 4.22 13.36
CA SER A 158 -2.72 4.06 14.53
C SER A 158 -1.38 3.44 14.15
N ARG A 159 -1.38 2.36 13.36
CA ARG A 159 -0.15 1.73 12.84
C ARG A 159 0.68 2.71 12.02
N MET A 160 0.06 3.45 11.11
CA MET A 160 0.73 4.49 10.30
C MET A 160 1.47 5.49 11.18
N LYS A 161 0.78 6.08 12.19
CA LYS A 161 1.38 7.07 13.08
C LYS A 161 2.53 6.49 13.89
N MET A 162 2.36 5.29 14.42
CA MET A 162 3.41 4.59 15.15
C MET A 162 4.63 4.27 14.27
N PHE A 163 4.38 3.87 13.02
CA PHE A 163 5.43 3.61 12.05
C PHE A 163 6.19 4.89 11.69
N ASP A 164 5.47 5.97 11.35
CA ASP A 164 6.07 7.27 11.02
C ASP A 164 6.89 7.84 12.19
N ASP A 165 6.43 7.68 13.44
CA ASP A 165 7.21 8.04 14.62
C ASP A 165 8.47 7.18 14.75
N PHE A 166 8.37 5.88 14.57
CA PHE A 166 9.49 4.97 14.72
C PHE A 166 10.60 5.23 13.69
N ILE A 167 10.24 5.54 12.44
CA ILE A 167 11.19 5.87 11.36
C ILE A 167 11.51 7.37 11.25
N CYS A 168 10.87 8.22 12.06
CA CYS A 168 10.96 9.69 11.98
C CYS A 168 10.54 10.25 10.61
N ASN A 169 9.40 9.84 10.09
CA ASN A 169 8.85 10.38 8.87
C ASN A 169 8.01 11.64 9.17
N LYS A 170 8.63 12.82 9.10
CA LYS A 170 7.96 14.11 9.35
C LYS A 170 7.20 14.66 8.14
N ASP A 171 7.26 13.98 6.99
CA ASP A 171 6.68 14.44 5.73
C ASP A 171 5.37 13.71 5.36
N ARG A 172 4.75 12.98 6.31
CA ARG A 172 3.48 12.31 6.07
C ARG A 172 2.37 13.32 5.86
N ASN A 173 1.85 13.37 4.65
CA ASN A 173 0.71 14.20 4.25
C ASN A 173 -0.34 13.36 3.51
N ALA A 174 -1.50 13.95 3.22
CA ALA A 174 -2.62 13.26 2.59
C ALA A 174 -2.29 12.74 1.16
N GLY A 175 -1.32 13.33 0.47
CA GLY A 175 -0.87 12.88 -0.85
C GLY A 175 -0.03 11.59 -0.79
N ASN A 176 0.50 11.26 0.39
CA ASN A 176 1.34 10.08 0.62
C ASN A 176 0.54 8.90 1.20
N LEU A 177 -0.80 8.98 1.13
CA LEU A 177 -1.74 7.97 1.59
C LEU A 177 -2.59 7.49 0.43
N LEU A 178 -2.56 6.18 0.16
CA LEU A 178 -3.37 5.52 -0.86
C LEU A 178 -4.29 4.50 -0.20
N VAL A 179 -5.46 4.29 -0.77
CA VAL A 179 -6.48 3.39 -0.21
C VAL A 179 -7.07 2.55 -1.34
N ASP A 180 -7.20 1.24 -1.16
CA ASP A 180 -7.92 0.38 -2.10
C ASP A 180 -9.43 0.31 -1.81
N ASP A 181 -10.17 -0.39 -2.66
CA ASP A 181 -11.62 -0.55 -2.51
C ASP A 181 -12.01 -1.31 -1.23
N ASP A 182 -11.11 -2.12 -0.69
CA ASP A 182 -11.27 -2.82 0.58
C ASP A 182 -10.86 -1.99 1.80
N TRP A 183 -10.57 -0.70 1.63
CA TRP A 183 -10.10 0.18 2.70
C TRP A 183 -8.79 -0.26 3.34
N ASN A 184 -7.90 -0.88 2.59
CA ASN A 184 -6.53 -1.05 3.03
C ASN A 184 -5.75 0.24 2.78
N LEU A 185 -5.04 0.70 3.81
CA LEU A 185 -4.20 1.89 3.75
C LEU A 185 -2.78 1.52 3.31
N TYR A 186 -2.26 2.25 2.33
CA TYR A 186 -0.88 2.12 1.85
C TYR A 186 -0.12 3.41 2.05
N LEU A 187 1.14 3.27 2.47
CA LEU A 187 2.05 4.35 2.79
C LEU A 187 3.12 4.44 1.70
N ILE A 188 3.22 5.59 1.09
CA ILE A 188 4.26 5.90 0.10
C ILE A 188 5.06 7.12 0.51
N ASP A 189 6.16 7.37 -0.17
CA ASP A 189 7.01 8.53 0.02
C ASP A 189 7.69 8.62 1.40
N HIS A 190 8.64 7.71 1.63
CA HIS A 190 9.46 7.64 2.84
C HIS A 190 10.86 8.24 2.64
N SER A 191 11.11 8.93 1.53
CA SER A 191 12.45 9.39 1.15
C SER A 191 13.13 10.24 2.22
N ARG A 192 12.35 10.93 3.08
CA ARG A 192 12.83 11.80 4.17
C ARG A 192 12.89 11.15 5.54
N ALA A 193 12.58 9.86 5.64
CA ALA A 193 12.61 9.11 6.89
C ALA A 193 14.01 8.61 7.26
N PHE A 194 14.13 7.93 8.40
CA PHE A 194 15.35 7.33 8.95
C PHE A 194 16.46 8.33 9.23
N ILE A 195 16.12 9.47 9.79
CA ILE A 195 17.07 10.49 10.23
C ILE A 195 17.48 10.29 11.71
N THR A 196 18.55 10.98 12.16
CA THR A 196 19.06 10.87 13.53
C THR A 196 18.25 11.64 14.57
N ASP A 197 17.24 12.42 14.14
CA ASP A 197 16.35 13.11 15.06
C ASP A 197 15.61 12.11 15.95
N LYS A 198 15.57 12.42 17.24
CA LYS A 198 14.94 11.58 18.28
C LYS A 198 13.55 12.05 18.67
N ASP A 199 13.09 13.18 18.14
CA ASP A 199 11.77 13.69 18.43
C ASP A 199 10.69 12.93 17.67
N MET A 200 9.49 12.91 18.25
CA MET A 200 8.31 12.30 17.63
C MET A 200 7.94 13.04 16.35
N ALA A 201 7.66 12.31 15.30
CA ALA A 201 7.29 12.86 14.00
C ALA A 201 5.82 13.31 13.97
N VAL A 202 4.95 12.57 14.65
CA VAL A 202 3.49 12.80 14.67
C VAL A 202 2.93 12.64 16.10
N LYS A 203 1.78 13.23 16.36
CA LYS A 203 1.09 13.06 17.63
C LYS A 203 0.22 11.79 17.59
N MET A 204 0.56 10.80 18.39
CA MET A 204 -0.27 9.63 18.64
C MET A 204 -1.53 10.01 19.45
N GLN A 205 -2.63 9.34 19.18
CA GLN A 205 -3.90 9.46 19.93
C GLN A 205 -4.40 8.09 20.35
N THR A 206 -4.17 7.11 19.49
CA THR A 206 -4.51 5.70 19.68
C THR A 206 -3.31 4.83 19.33
N VAL A 207 -3.25 3.64 19.89
CA VAL A 207 -2.16 2.69 19.77
C VAL A 207 -2.73 1.33 19.37
N ASP A 208 -2.24 0.73 18.30
CA ASP A 208 -2.49 -0.69 18.02
C ASP A 208 -1.59 -1.52 18.95
N ARG A 209 -2.19 -2.27 19.87
CA ARG A 209 -1.46 -3.04 20.90
C ARG A 209 -0.51 -4.05 20.30
N GLU A 210 -0.98 -4.88 19.36
CA GLU A 210 -0.15 -5.91 18.74
C GLU A 210 1.02 -5.31 17.95
N PHE A 211 0.77 -4.21 17.26
CA PHE A 211 1.81 -3.53 16.51
C PHE A 211 2.85 -2.87 17.43
N TRP A 212 2.41 -2.33 18.56
CA TRP A 212 3.31 -1.81 19.58
C TRP A 212 4.21 -2.90 20.17
N GLU A 213 3.65 -4.06 20.49
CA GLU A 213 4.40 -5.21 20.98
C GLU A 213 5.48 -5.67 19.96
N ARG A 214 5.15 -5.67 18.67
CA ARG A 214 6.12 -5.96 17.60
C ARG A 214 7.24 -4.93 17.55
N ILE A 215 6.95 -3.63 17.66
CA ILE A 215 7.96 -2.57 17.73
C ILE A 215 8.86 -2.74 18.96
N GLN A 216 8.27 -3.05 20.12
CA GLN A 216 9.03 -3.28 21.36
C GLN A 216 9.96 -4.50 21.28
N ALA A 217 9.59 -5.52 20.52
CA ALA A 217 10.40 -6.73 20.33
C ALA A 217 11.64 -6.53 19.42
N LEU A 218 11.74 -5.37 18.75
CA LEU A 218 12.89 -5.04 17.91
C LEU A 218 14.02 -4.45 18.76
N ASP A 219 15.18 -5.06 18.70
CA ASP A 219 16.44 -4.57 19.29
C ASP A 219 17.39 -4.02 18.21
N GLU A 220 18.56 -3.48 18.63
CA GLU A 220 19.57 -2.94 17.69
C GLU A 220 20.10 -4.03 16.76
N GLU A 221 20.20 -5.27 17.22
CA GLU A 221 20.70 -6.40 16.43
C GLU A 221 19.75 -6.75 15.30
N LYS A 222 18.46 -6.96 15.60
CA LYS A 222 17.40 -7.24 14.60
C LYS A 222 17.27 -6.12 13.57
N LEU A 223 17.27 -4.85 14.04
CA LEU A 223 17.20 -3.70 13.14
C LEU A 223 18.46 -3.60 12.26
N THR A 224 19.65 -3.87 12.82
CA THR A 224 20.90 -3.85 12.06
C THR A 224 20.91 -4.96 11.01
N ALA A 225 20.50 -6.16 11.36
CA ALA A 225 20.40 -7.28 10.43
C ALA A 225 19.47 -6.97 9.23
N ALA A 226 18.33 -6.34 9.48
CA ALA A 226 17.37 -6.02 8.44
C ALA A 226 17.73 -4.76 7.63
N LEU A 227 18.27 -3.73 8.27
CA LEU A 227 18.31 -2.38 7.70
C LEU A 227 19.71 -1.86 7.38
N SER A 228 20.81 -2.48 7.84
CA SER A 228 22.17 -1.91 7.71
C SER A 228 22.64 -1.66 6.27
N LYS A 229 22.04 -2.32 5.28
CA LYS A 229 22.29 -2.03 3.87
C LYS A 229 21.73 -0.66 3.44
N TRP A 230 20.71 -0.18 4.12
CA TRP A 230 19.91 0.97 3.73
C TRP A 230 20.02 2.16 4.69
N VAL A 231 20.24 1.86 5.96
CA VAL A 231 20.19 2.83 7.07
C VAL A 231 21.49 2.73 7.88
N ASP A 232 22.13 3.87 8.10
CA ASP A 232 23.37 3.94 8.85
C ASP A 232 23.14 3.66 10.35
N LYS A 233 24.17 3.13 11.02
CA LYS A 233 24.10 2.75 12.44
C LYS A 233 23.63 3.86 13.39
N PRO A 234 24.02 5.15 13.24
CA PRO A 234 23.48 6.24 14.05
C PRO A 234 21.96 6.40 13.92
N ASN A 235 21.42 6.18 12.72
CA ASN A 235 19.97 6.30 12.44
C ASN A 235 19.21 5.12 13.05
N ILE A 236 19.79 3.89 13.02
CA ILE A 236 19.22 2.72 13.71
C ILE A 236 19.15 2.97 15.22
N ARG A 237 20.21 3.51 15.82
CA ARG A 237 20.21 3.88 17.24
C ARG A 237 19.19 4.97 17.58
N ALA A 238 18.97 5.92 16.66
CA ALA A 238 17.93 6.91 16.82
C ALA A 238 16.52 6.29 16.78
N MET A 239 16.29 5.23 16.00
CA MET A 239 15.03 4.46 16.04
C MET A 239 14.79 3.86 17.42
N ILE A 240 15.82 3.23 18.03
CA ILE A 240 15.72 2.69 19.40
C ILE A 240 15.37 3.81 20.40
N ALA A 241 16.06 4.96 20.31
CA ALA A 241 15.79 6.09 21.19
C ALA A 241 14.34 6.63 21.02
N ARG A 242 13.83 6.66 19.79
CA ARG A 242 12.43 7.04 19.54
C ARG A 242 11.45 6.01 20.09
N ARG A 243 11.73 4.72 19.99
CA ARG A 243 10.90 3.68 20.62
C ARG A 243 10.73 3.91 22.12
N GLU A 244 11.82 4.25 22.83
CA GLU A 244 11.75 4.55 24.27
C GLU A 244 10.89 5.82 24.53
N ARG A 245 10.96 6.83 23.67
CA ARG A 245 10.08 8.00 23.76
C ARG A 245 8.63 7.66 23.46
N MET A 246 8.38 6.83 22.43
CA MET A 246 7.02 6.34 22.13
C MET A 246 6.40 5.66 23.36
N LYS A 247 7.18 4.84 24.08
CA LYS A 247 6.73 4.21 25.32
C LYS A 247 6.29 5.25 26.34
N VAL A 248 7.10 6.26 26.58
CA VAL A 248 6.76 7.34 27.53
C VAL A 248 5.50 8.09 27.12
N GLU A 249 5.32 8.37 25.82
CA GLU A 249 4.11 9.07 25.34
C GLU A 249 2.87 8.16 25.42
N ILE A 250 3.00 6.86 25.15
CA ILE A 250 1.91 5.89 25.33
C ILE A 250 1.51 5.79 26.81
N ASP A 251 2.49 5.70 27.74
CA ASP A 251 2.21 5.65 29.18
C ASP A 251 1.46 6.93 29.65
N LYS A 252 1.84 8.12 29.14
CA LYS A 252 1.12 9.39 29.42
C LYS A 252 -0.31 9.38 28.86
N LEU A 253 -0.50 8.87 27.62
CA LEU A 253 -1.82 8.78 27.01
C LEU A 253 -2.73 7.85 27.83
N VAL A 254 -2.21 6.71 28.28
CA VAL A 254 -2.94 5.75 29.13
C VAL A 254 -3.30 6.38 30.48
N ALA A 255 -2.36 7.08 31.10
CA ALA A 255 -2.61 7.76 32.38
C ALA A 255 -3.69 8.85 32.27
N ALA A 256 -3.74 9.56 31.15
CA ALA A 256 -4.69 10.65 30.92
C ALA A 256 -6.09 10.18 30.48
N ASN A 257 -6.19 9.11 29.68
CA ASN A 257 -7.42 8.74 28.99
C ASN A 257 -7.94 7.34 29.34
N GLY A 258 -7.17 6.55 30.08
CA GLY A 258 -7.44 5.15 30.36
C GLY A 258 -7.05 4.21 29.22
N GLU A 259 -6.65 3.00 29.55
CA GLU A 259 -6.14 1.99 28.63
C GLU A 259 -7.15 1.63 27.50
N ALA A 260 -8.43 1.48 27.86
CA ALA A 260 -9.48 1.12 26.92
C ALA A 260 -9.72 2.17 25.81
N SER A 261 -9.41 3.44 26.09
CA SER A 261 -9.55 4.54 25.11
C SER A 261 -8.32 4.71 24.23
N VAL A 262 -7.16 4.25 24.69
CA VAL A 262 -5.89 4.41 23.99
C VAL A 262 -5.62 3.24 23.07
N PHE A 263 -5.80 2.00 23.55
CA PHE A 263 -5.49 0.82 22.76
C PHE A 263 -6.67 0.40 21.89
N VAL A 264 -6.46 0.46 20.56
CA VAL A 264 -7.41 -0.06 19.56
C VAL A 264 -7.15 -1.54 19.30
N ARG A 265 -8.23 -2.27 19.02
CA ARG A 265 -8.23 -3.73 18.75
C ARG A 265 -8.45 -4.01 17.27
#